data_c36c4812f9d496a070ca64141cd492dd
#
_entry.id   c36c4812f9d496a070ca64141cd492dd
#
_cell.length_a   1.000
_cell.length_b   1.000
_cell.length_c   1.000
_cell.angle_alpha   90.00
_cell.angle_beta   90.00
_cell.angle_gamma   90.00
#
_symmetry.space_group_name_H-M   'P 1'
#
loop_
_entity.id
_entity.type
_entity.pdbx_description
1 polymer ?
#
loop_
_entity_poly.entity_id
_entity_poly.type
_entity_poly.pdbx_seq_one_letter_code
_entity_poly.pdbx_strand_id
1 'polypeptide(L)'
;MNIIDKTDEEILEIAHPIWADLVKYSNEGNYGAFTRNFSSTLIAGANEVEMGKQFARSELAKNLSPDYEYLGIIRRGEYVTVLYKQRSTTKPGEWLGRLVLGYEKDKVKIFGATLF
;
A
#
# COMPACT_ATOMS: atom_id res chain seq x y z
N MET A 1 -12.07 16.52 9.82
CA MET A 1 -10.98 16.66 8.83
C MET A 1 -10.92 15.43 7.98
N ASN A 2 -10.72 15.60 6.67
CA ASN A 2 -10.69 14.51 5.72
C ASN A 2 -9.34 14.52 5.00
N ILE A 3 -8.83 13.35 4.62
CA ILE A 3 -7.53 13.29 3.95
C ILE A 3 -7.55 13.98 2.58
N ILE A 4 -8.69 14.04 1.92
CA ILE A 4 -8.82 14.72 0.62
C ILE A 4 -8.60 16.22 0.72
N ASP A 5 -8.66 16.80 1.92
CA ASP A 5 -8.44 18.22 2.15
C ASP A 5 -6.96 18.59 2.23
N LYS A 6 -6.08 17.61 2.30
CA LYS A 6 -4.64 17.83 2.34
C LYS A 6 -4.11 18.12 0.94
N THR A 7 -3.00 18.86 0.88
CA THR A 7 -2.30 19.11 -0.38
C THR A 7 -1.65 17.81 -0.87
N ASP A 8 -1.30 17.76 -2.16
CA ASP A 8 -0.58 16.63 -2.73
C ASP A 8 0.71 16.36 -1.95
N GLU A 9 1.45 17.41 -1.60
CA GLU A 9 2.70 17.29 -0.85
C GLU A 9 2.47 16.64 0.51
N GLU A 10 1.45 17.09 1.24
CA GLU A 10 1.11 16.50 2.54
C GLU A 10 0.70 15.04 2.43
N ILE A 11 -0.08 14.71 1.39
CA ILE A 11 -0.48 13.33 1.13
C ILE A 11 0.75 12.47 0.84
N LEU A 12 1.68 12.95 0.03
CA LEU A 12 2.88 12.20 -0.33
C LEU A 12 3.83 12.00 0.86
N GLU A 13 3.91 12.98 1.76
CA GLU A 13 4.68 12.83 3.01
C GLU A 13 4.17 11.68 3.88
N ILE A 14 2.87 11.39 3.80
CA ILE A 14 2.25 10.27 4.49
C ILE A 14 2.40 8.98 3.68
N ALA A 15 2.12 9.05 2.38
CA ALA A 15 2.02 7.89 1.50
C ALA A 15 3.37 7.22 1.22
N HIS A 16 4.40 8.00 0.93
CA HIS A 16 5.70 7.43 0.55
C HIS A 16 6.30 6.53 1.64
N PRO A 17 6.37 6.95 2.92
CA PRO A 17 6.85 6.04 3.97
C PRO A 17 5.99 4.80 4.12
N ILE A 18 4.67 4.93 3.97
CA ILE A 18 3.75 3.79 4.04
C ILE A 18 4.04 2.79 2.91
N TRP A 19 4.18 3.28 1.67
CA TRP A 19 4.47 2.42 0.53
C TRP A 19 5.83 1.74 0.68
N ALA A 20 6.84 2.47 1.12
CA ALA A 20 8.17 1.91 1.38
C ALA A 20 8.12 0.78 2.41
N ASP A 21 7.35 0.97 3.48
CA ASP A 21 7.17 -0.07 4.50
C ASP A 21 6.42 -1.28 3.95
N LEU A 22 5.39 -1.06 3.14
CA LEU A 22 4.65 -2.16 2.50
C LEU A 22 5.58 -3.00 1.62
N VAL A 23 6.43 -2.35 0.82
CA VAL A 23 7.42 -3.04 -0.03
C VAL A 23 8.38 -3.86 0.85
N LYS A 24 8.92 -3.23 1.89
CA LYS A 24 9.88 -3.88 2.79
C LYS A 24 9.28 -5.11 3.46
N TYR A 25 8.11 -4.95 4.08
CA TYR A 25 7.50 -6.05 4.83
C TYR A 25 6.92 -7.13 3.91
N SER A 26 6.48 -6.77 2.71
CA SER A 26 6.09 -7.72 1.69
C SER A 26 7.29 -8.61 1.31
N ASN A 27 8.44 -8.00 1.06
CA ASN A 27 9.66 -8.73 0.71
C ASN A 27 10.14 -9.64 1.83
N GLU A 28 9.93 -9.24 3.08
CA GLU A 28 10.31 -10.04 4.25
C GLU A 28 9.31 -11.15 4.58
N GLY A 29 8.13 -11.12 3.96
CA GLY A 29 7.05 -12.03 4.33
C GLY A 29 6.46 -11.72 5.71
N ASN A 30 6.68 -10.51 6.21
CA ASN A 30 6.21 -10.08 7.53
C ASN A 30 4.85 -9.41 7.39
N TYR A 31 3.80 -10.20 7.23
CA TYR A 31 2.47 -9.65 7.02
C TYR A 31 1.84 -9.04 8.27
N GLY A 32 2.31 -9.39 9.47
CA GLY A 32 1.89 -8.71 10.69
C GLY A 32 2.27 -7.24 10.68
N ALA A 33 3.51 -6.92 10.31
CA ALA A 33 3.97 -5.55 10.14
C ALA A 33 3.36 -4.91 8.89
N PHE A 34 3.20 -5.67 7.81
CA PHE A 34 2.58 -5.22 6.56
C PHE A 34 1.16 -4.69 6.80
N THR A 35 0.38 -5.33 7.66
CA THR A 35 -1.01 -4.96 7.92
C THR A 35 -1.20 -3.98 9.07
N ARG A 36 -0.12 -3.54 9.70
CA ARG A 36 -0.18 -2.69 10.90
C ARG A 36 -1.08 -1.45 10.74
N ASN A 37 -1.03 -0.82 9.59
CA ASN A 37 -1.79 0.40 9.32
C ASN A 37 -3.05 0.16 8.48
N PHE A 38 -3.48 -1.09 8.33
CA PHE A 38 -4.71 -1.41 7.63
C PHE A 38 -5.92 -0.95 8.44
N SER A 39 -6.94 -0.45 7.73
CA SER A 39 -8.21 -0.13 8.35
C SER A 39 -8.89 -1.39 8.85
N SER A 40 -9.83 -1.23 9.79
CA SER A 40 -10.58 -2.37 10.30
C SER A 40 -11.39 -3.07 9.21
N THR A 41 -11.91 -2.32 8.23
CA THR A 41 -12.65 -2.89 7.10
C THR A 41 -11.75 -3.70 6.18
N LEU A 42 -10.53 -3.25 5.94
CA LEU A 42 -9.58 -3.99 5.11
C LEU A 42 -9.14 -5.27 5.81
N ILE A 43 -8.85 -5.21 7.12
CA ILE A 43 -8.48 -6.39 7.90
C ILE A 43 -9.61 -7.41 7.94
N ALA A 44 -10.86 -6.96 8.06
CA ALA A 44 -12.01 -7.85 8.08
C ALA A 44 -12.15 -8.67 6.79
N GLY A 45 -11.69 -8.10 5.66
CA GLY A 45 -11.72 -8.79 4.36
C GLY A 45 -10.46 -9.60 4.05
N ALA A 46 -9.41 -9.50 4.88
CA ALA A 46 -8.12 -10.13 4.60
C ALA A 46 -7.52 -10.67 5.90
N ASN A 47 -7.84 -11.93 6.25
CA ASN A 47 -7.29 -12.51 7.45
C ASN A 47 -5.82 -12.89 7.26
N GLU A 48 -5.08 -12.97 8.36
CA GLU A 48 -3.64 -13.23 8.35
C GLU A 48 -3.25 -14.55 7.69
N VAL A 49 -4.07 -15.58 7.86
CA VAL A 49 -3.77 -16.91 7.30
C VAL A 49 -3.81 -16.86 5.77
N GLU A 50 -4.86 -16.26 5.21
CA GLU A 50 -5.00 -16.12 3.76
C GLU A 50 -3.91 -15.22 3.17
N MET A 51 -3.60 -14.11 3.86
CA MET A 51 -2.52 -13.23 3.45
C MET A 51 -1.18 -13.94 3.45
N GLY A 52 -0.87 -14.67 4.52
CA GLY A 52 0.36 -15.44 4.61
C GLY A 52 0.50 -16.44 3.49
N LYS A 53 -0.60 -17.11 3.11
CA LYS A 53 -0.60 -18.03 1.98
C LYS A 53 -0.33 -17.32 0.66
N GLN A 54 -0.94 -16.15 0.46
CA GLN A 54 -0.71 -15.37 -0.75
C GLN A 54 0.74 -14.91 -0.86
N PHE A 55 1.31 -14.40 0.21
CA PHE A 55 2.71 -13.99 0.24
C PHE A 55 3.65 -15.17 -0.03
N ALA A 56 3.36 -16.32 0.56
CA ALA A 56 4.18 -17.51 0.37
C ALA A 56 4.19 -18.00 -1.08
N ARG A 57 3.10 -17.76 -1.83
CA ARG A 57 2.95 -18.19 -3.22
C ARG A 57 3.37 -17.14 -4.24
N SER A 58 3.47 -15.87 -3.84
CA SER A 58 3.73 -14.78 -4.77
C SER A 58 5.20 -14.45 -4.84
N GLU A 59 5.83 -14.82 -5.94
CA GLU A 59 7.20 -14.39 -6.25
C GLU A 59 7.29 -12.88 -6.32
N LEU A 60 6.30 -12.24 -6.92
CA LEU A 60 6.27 -10.77 -7.04
C LEU A 60 6.27 -10.11 -5.67
N ALA A 61 5.42 -10.56 -4.76
CA ALA A 61 5.27 -9.95 -3.44
C ALA A 61 6.54 -10.03 -2.59
N LYS A 62 7.43 -10.97 -2.89
CA LYS A 62 8.69 -11.17 -2.15
C LYS A 62 9.88 -10.48 -2.79
N ASN A 63 9.73 -9.95 -3.99
CA ASN A 63 10.84 -9.42 -4.77
C ASN A 63 10.51 -8.05 -5.36
N LEU A 64 9.89 -7.20 -4.56
CA LEU A 64 9.57 -5.84 -4.98
C LEU A 64 10.82 -4.97 -4.88
N SER A 65 11.04 -4.15 -5.92
CA SER A 65 12.14 -3.21 -5.91
C SER A 65 11.90 -2.10 -4.89
N PRO A 66 12.91 -1.70 -4.12
CA PRO A 66 12.79 -0.52 -3.25
C PRO A 66 12.71 0.79 -4.04
N ASP A 67 13.03 0.75 -5.33
CA ASP A 67 12.94 1.90 -6.21
C ASP A 67 11.58 1.88 -6.91
N TYR A 68 10.75 2.86 -6.64
CA TYR A 68 9.44 3.02 -7.24
C TYR A 68 9.26 4.47 -7.67
N GLU A 69 8.32 4.71 -8.58
CA GLU A 69 8.02 6.05 -9.07
C GLU A 69 6.60 6.44 -8.72
N TYR A 70 6.45 7.66 -8.23
CA TYR A 70 5.13 8.27 -8.02
C TYR A 70 4.51 8.64 -9.36
N LEU A 71 3.25 8.28 -9.58
CA LEU A 71 2.53 8.57 -10.83
C LEU A 71 1.44 9.61 -10.65
N GLY A 72 0.74 9.62 -9.54
CA GLY A 72 -0.33 10.59 -9.35
C GLY A 72 -1.22 10.28 -8.15
N ILE A 73 -2.14 11.19 -7.86
CA ILE A 73 -3.11 11.08 -6.79
C ILE A 73 -4.50 11.24 -7.37
N ILE A 74 -5.41 10.38 -6.93
CA ILE A 74 -6.84 10.49 -7.23
C ILE A 74 -7.57 10.72 -5.92
N ARG A 75 -8.42 11.75 -5.88
CA ARG A 75 -9.28 12.02 -4.73
C ARG A 75 -10.71 11.64 -5.09
N ARG A 76 -11.32 10.79 -4.26
CA ARG A 76 -12.69 10.36 -4.49
C ARG A 76 -13.37 10.02 -3.17
N GLY A 77 -14.51 10.67 -2.89
CA GLY A 77 -15.22 10.48 -1.63
C GLY A 77 -14.37 10.97 -0.47
N GLU A 78 -14.11 10.09 0.48
CA GLU A 78 -13.32 10.38 1.67
C GLU A 78 -11.91 9.80 1.58
N TYR A 79 -11.51 9.34 0.40
CA TYR A 79 -10.25 8.61 0.21
C TYR A 79 -9.37 9.26 -0.83
N VAL A 80 -8.07 9.06 -0.66
CA VAL A 80 -7.10 9.35 -1.71
C VAL A 80 -6.46 8.05 -2.16
N THR A 81 -6.25 7.93 -3.47
CA THR A 81 -5.52 6.82 -4.05
C THR A 81 -4.21 7.38 -4.60
N VAL A 82 -3.10 6.89 -4.08
CA VAL A 82 -1.77 7.25 -4.59
C VAL A 82 -1.31 6.14 -5.52
N LEU A 83 -0.85 6.53 -6.70
CA LEU A 83 -0.45 5.59 -7.75
C LEU A 83 1.06 5.57 -7.87
N TYR A 84 1.62 4.37 -7.95
CA TYR A 84 3.05 4.13 -8.08
C TYR A 84 3.34 3.21 -9.24
N LYS A 85 4.48 3.43 -9.91
CA LYS A 85 5.07 2.45 -10.80
C LYS A 85 6.02 1.60 -9.96
N GLN A 86 5.71 0.33 -9.83
CA GLN A 86 6.48 -0.61 -9.03
C GLN A 86 7.19 -1.59 -9.95
N ARG A 87 8.42 -1.94 -9.61
CA ARG A 87 9.20 -2.93 -10.35
C ARG A 87 9.54 -4.11 -9.43
N SER A 88 9.93 -5.21 -10.06
CA SER A 88 10.42 -6.39 -9.36
C SER A 88 11.96 -6.44 -9.49
N THR A 89 12.61 -7.02 -8.48
CA THR A 89 14.07 -7.27 -8.54
C THR A 89 14.40 -8.51 -9.35
N THR A 90 13.43 -9.39 -9.61
CA THR A 90 13.65 -10.67 -10.27
C THR A 90 12.94 -10.81 -11.61
N LYS A 91 11.86 -10.07 -11.83
CA LYS A 91 11.06 -10.16 -13.07
C LYS A 91 11.11 -8.86 -13.83
N PRO A 92 11.29 -8.89 -15.17
CA PRO A 92 11.18 -7.68 -15.97
C PRO A 92 9.72 -7.21 -16.04
N GLY A 93 9.54 -5.91 -16.22
CA GLY A 93 8.23 -5.30 -16.36
C GLY A 93 7.92 -4.28 -15.27
N GLU A 94 6.74 -3.72 -15.39
CA GLU A 94 6.28 -2.65 -14.50
C GLU A 94 4.87 -2.98 -14.04
N TRP A 95 4.57 -2.66 -12.79
CA TRP A 95 3.26 -2.88 -12.19
C TRP A 95 2.69 -1.58 -11.67
N LEU A 96 1.37 -1.48 -11.70
CA LEU A 96 0.68 -0.35 -11.10
C LEU A 96 0.42 -0.64 -9.62
N GLY A 97 1.03 0.15 -8.75
CA GLY A 97 0.76 0.11 -7.32
C GLY A 97 -0.34 1.10 -6.99
N ARG A 98 -1.33 0.67 -6.21
CA ARG A 98 -2.41 1.50 -5.72
C ARG A 98 -2.44 1.46 -4.20
N LEU A 99 -2.33 2.63 -3.58
CA LEU A 99 -2.42 2.78 -2.14
C LEU A 99 -3.60 3.68 -1.83
N VAL A 100 -4.63 3.14 -1.20
CA VAL A 100 -5.83 3.89 -0.81
C VAL A 100 -5.73 4.25 0.66
N LEU A 101 -5.79 5.55 0.97
CA LEU A 101 -5.68 6.08 2.32
C LEU A 101 -6.94 6.85 2.71
N GLY A 102 -7.28 6.78 3.98
CA GLY A 102 -8.37 7.53 4.57
C GLY A 102 -8.17 7.63 6.07
N TYR A 103 -9.10 8.30 6.74
CA TYR A 103 -9.08 8.38 8.20
C TYR A 103 -9.99 7.32 8.81
N GLU A 104 -9.51 6.70 9.88
CA GLU A 104 -10.30 5.86 10.77
C GLU A 104 -9.94 6.26 12.20
N LYS A 105 -10.93 6.75 12.94
CA LYS A 105 -10.75 7.22 14.32
C LYS A 105 -9.62 8.24 14.43
N ASP A 106 -9.63 9.24 13.55
CA ASP A 106 -8.68 10.34 13.48
C ASP A 106 -7.24 9.94 13.14
N LYS A 107 -7.04 8.72 12.65
CA LYS A 107 -5.74 8.25 12.19
C LYS A 107 -5.81 7.85 10.72
N VAL A 108 -4.74 8.13 10.00
CA VAL A 108 -4.64 7.68 8.62
C VAL A 108 -4.42 6.17 8.62
N LYS A 109 -5.26 5.47 7.84
CA LYS A 109 -5.20 4.03 7.69
C LYS A 109 -5.21 3.66 6.22
N ILE A 110 -4.75 2.44 5.93
CA ILE A 110 -4.75 1.89 4.59
C ILE A 110 -6.07 1.19 4.34
N PHE A 111 -6.80 1.63 3.32
CA PHE A 111 -8.08 1.06 2.91
C PHE A 111 -7.94 0.16 1.68
N GLY A 112 -6.80 0.18 1.03
CA GLY A 112 -6.48 -0.70 -0.07
C GLY A 112 -5.00 -0.61 -0.43
N ALA A 113 -4.42 -1.75 -0.80
CA ALA A 113 -3.03 -1.82 -1.28
C ALA A 113 -2.95 -2.97 -2.28
N THR A 114 -2.79 -2.65 -3.56
CA THR A 114 -2.85 -3.63 -4.63
C THR A 114 -1.78 -3.35 -5.69
N LEU A 115 -1.43 -4.42 -6.42
CA LEU A 115 -0.55 -4.36 -7.59
C LEU A 115 -1.29 -4.94 -8.79
N PHE A 116 -1.18 -4.28 -9.92
CA PHE A 116 -1.82 -4.73 -11.17
C PHE A 116 -0.81 -5.02 -12.26
#